data_5e57c89e44f9ff6b395f000aea31ab91
#
_entry.id   5e57c89e44f9ff6b395f000aea31ab91
#
_cell.length_a   1.000
_cell.length_b   1.000
_cell.length_c   1.000
_cell.angle_alpha   90.00
_cell.angle_beta   90.00
_cell.angle_gamma   90.00
#
_symmetry.space_group_name_H-M   'P 1'
#
loop_
_entity.id
_entity.type
_entity.pdbx_description
1 polymer ?
#
loop_
_entity_poly.entity_id
_entity_poly.type
_entity_poly.pdbx_seq_one_letter_code
_entity_poly.pdbx_strand_id
1 'polypeptide(L)'
;CEDITHPVIDEEKMTSIRRYHTITEAKNGAGCVPIKTDRGWIHIAHGVRNCASGLRYVLYVFATDLKDPSKVIAEPSGVFLVPRQEERVGDVSNVVFANGACVVGDKVYIYYASSDTRMHVATTTIDRLVDYTFNTPQDPHRSPDCVKQRCELISKNLEFLKNEQ
;
A
#
# COMPACT_ATOMS: atom_id res chain seq x y z
N CYS A 1 8.64 -5.94 -20.78
CA CYS A 1 8.01 -6.21 -22.07
C CYS A 1 8.14 -4.95 -22.94
N GLU A 2 8.85 -5.02 -24.05
CA GLU A 2 9.07 -3.89 -24.98
C GLU A 2 7.92 -3.77 -26.00
N ASP A 3 7.24 -4.86 -26.26
CA ASP A 3 6.11 -4.92 -27.19
C ASP A 3 4.89 -5.57 -26.52
N ILE A 4 3.85 -4.78 -26.32
CA ILE A 4 2.61 -5.24 -25.70
C ILE A 4 1.81 -6.20 -26.60
N THR A 5 2.06 -6.19 -27.90
CA THR A 5 1.39 -7.09 -28.84
C THR A 5 2.00 -8.49 -28.86
N HIS A 6 3.26 -8.58 -28.43
CA HIS A 6 4.02 -9.83 -28.30
C HIS A 6 4.69 -9.87 -26.92
N PRO A 7 3.93 -10.00 -25.83
CA PRO A 7 4.48 -9.94 -24.49
C PRO A 7 5.33 -11.18 -24.22
N VAL A 8 6.62 -10.94 -23.96
CA VAL A 8 7.55 -11.95 -23.45
C VAL A 8 7.89 -11.60 -22.02
N ILE A 9 7.67 -12.53 -21.09
CA ILE A 9 8.02 -12.40 -19.68
C ILE A 9 9.16 -13.36 -19.41
N ASP A 10 10.39 -12.84 -19.43
CA ASP A 10 11.60 -13.63 -19.19
C ASP A 10 11.81 -13.88 -17.68
N GLU A 11 11.44 -12.92 -16.85
CA GLU A 11 11.59 -12.99 -15.41
C GLU A 11 10.43 -12.26 -14.71
N GLU A 12 9.83 -12.91 -13.72
CA GLU A 12 8.82 -12.30 -12.86
C GLU A 12 9.47 -11.79 -11.58
N LYS A 13 9.33 -10.49 -11.30
CA LYS A 13 9.82 -9.86 -10.08
C LYS A 13 8.67 -9.39 -9.20
N MET A 14 8.69 -9.85 -7.95
CA MET A 14 7.72 -9.44 -6.95
C MET A 14 8.17 -8.15 -6.27
N THR A 15 7.45 -7.04 -6.49
CA THR A 15 7.76 -5.75 -5.87
C THR A 15 7.22 -5.62 -4.44
N SER A 16 6.08 -6.22 -4.14
CA SER A 16 5.46 -6.18 -2.82
C SER A 16 4.62 -7.43 -2.55
N ILE A 17 4.68 -7.95 -1.32
CA ILE A 17 3.94 -9.12 -0.87
C ILE A 17 3.03 -8.79 0.31
N ARG A 18 2.09 -9.70 0.59
CA ARG A 18 1.28 -9.64 1.81
C ARG A 18 2.17 -9.81 3.03
N ARG A 19 1.89 -9.04 4.09
CA ARG A 19 2.61 -9.12 5.36
C ARG A 19 1.61 -9.22 6.50
N TYR A 20 1.84 -10.13 7.44
CA TYR A 20 0.97 -10.31 8.60
C TYR A 20 0.89 -9.03 9.44
N HIS A 21 -0.30 -8.78 9.99
CA HIS A 21 -0.61 -7.66 10.87
C HIS A 21 -0.44 -6.27 10.27
N THR A 22 -0.33 -6.18 8.97
CA THR A 22 -0.29 -4.92 8.23
C THR A 22 -1.57 -4.70 7.43
N ILE A 23 -1.65 -3.55 6.75
CA ILE A 23 -2.76 -3.24 5.84
C ILE A 23 -2.81 -4.16 4.61
N THR A 24 -1.75 -4.93 4.33
CA THR A 24 -1.66 -5.89 3.21
C THR A 24 -1.81 -7.34 3.66
N GLU A 25 -2.32 -7.59 4.85
CA GLU A 25 -2.41 -8.90 5.47
C GLU A 25 -3.21 -9.92 4.64
N ALA A 26 -4.38 -9.53 4.15
CA ALA A 26 -5.26 -10.43 3.41
C ALA A 26 -5.01 -10.38 1.90
N LYS A 27 -4.93 -9.17 1.34
CA LYS A 27 -4.70 -8.94 -0.09
C LYS A 27 -3.82 -7.72 -0.30
N ASN A 28 -3.13 -7.69 -1.42
CA ASN A 28 -2.32 -6.58 -1.87
C ASN A 28 -2.42 -6.48 -3.39
N GLY A 29 -2.62 -5.30 -3.92
CA GLY A 29 -2.75 -5.11 -5.36
C GLY A 29 -2.41 -3.71 -5.83
N ALA A 30 -2.06 -3.63 -7.11
CA ALA A 30 -1.84 -2.37 -7.78
C ALA A 30 -3.14 -1.54 -7.87
N GLY A 31 -2.99 -0.25 -8.01
CA GLY A 31 -4.08 0.68 -8.28
C GLY A 31 -3.86 1.43 -9.59
N CYS A 32 -3.62 2.73 -9.50
CA CYS A 32 -3.37 3.58 -10.65
C CYS A 32 -2.06 3.26 -11.37
N VAL A 33 -1.94 3.74 -12.62
CA VAL A 33 -0.65 3.84 -13.30
C VAL A 33 0.31 4.67 -12.43
N PRO A 34 1.56 4.23 -12.24
CA PRO A 34 2.53 4.95 -11.42
C PRO A 34 2.81 6.37 -11.91
N ILE A 35 2.98 7.28 -10.98
CA ILE A 35 3.28 8.69 -11.25
C ILE A 35 4.80 8.86 -11.27
N LYS A 36 5.33 9.30 -12.41
CA LYS A 36 6.76 9.61 -12.55
C LYS A 36 7.09 10.90 -11.83
N THR A 37 8.14 10.88 -11.01
CA THR A 37 8.73 12.05 -10.34
C THR A 37 10.25 12.05 -10.54
N ASP A 38 10.93 13.09 -10.11
CA ASP A 38 12.40 13.15 -10.17
C ASP A 38 13.06 12.17 -9.18
N ARG A 39 12.34 11.68 -8.18
CA ARG A 39 12.85 10.80 -7.12
C ARG A 39 12.53 9.32 -7.34
N GLY A 40 11.56 9.00 -8.19
CA GLY A 40 11.11 7.63 -8.40
C GLY A 40 9.72 7.57 -9.02
N TRP A 41 9.24 6.36 -9.27
CA TRP A 41 7.87 6.08 -9.66
C TRP A 41 7.02 5.90 -8.41
N ILE A 42 6.04 6.77 -8.19
CA ILE A 42 5.12 6.68 -7.05
C ILE A 42 3.92 5.83 -7.44
N HIS A 43 3.69 4.77 -6.68
CA HIS A 43 2.58 3.84 -6.82
C HIS A 43 1.52 4.12 -5.76
N ILE A 44 0.25 4.16 -6.16
CA ILE A 44 -0.90 4.20 -5.27
C ILE A 44 -1.58 2.84 -5.39
N ALA A 45 -1.42 2.03 -4.37
CA ALA A 45 -1.88 0.64 -4.33
C ALA A 45 -2.96 0.46 -3.26
N HIS A 46 -3.65 -0.69 -3.27
CA HIS A 46 -4.59 -1.04 -2.23
C HIS A 46 -4.08 -2.20 -1.38
N GLY A 47 -4.29 -2.06 -0.09
CA GLY A 47 -4.04 -3.12 0.88
C GLY A 47 -5.34 -3.53 1.55
N VAL A 48 -5.44 -4.80 1.90
CA VAL A 48 -6.64 -5.39 2.50
C VAL A 48 -6.28 -6.16 3.75
N ARG A 49 -7.02 -5.93 4.81
CA ARG A 49 -6.92 -6.70 6.03
C ARG A 49 -8.27 -7.22 6.50
N ASN A 50 -8.25 -8.29 7.28
CA ASN A 50 -9.43 -8.80 7.97
C ASN A 50 -9.77 -7.91 9.17
N CYS A 51 -11.04 -7.59 9.32
CA CYS A 51 -11.62 -6.92 10.48
C CYS A 51 -12.84 -7.71 10.96
N ALA A 52 -13.31 -7.44 12.19
CA ALA A 52 -14.51 -8.08 12.72
C ALA A 52 -15.76 -7.88 11.84
N SER A 53 -15.80 -6.76 11.11
CA SER A 53 -16.88 -6.41 10.17
C SER A 53 -16.65 -6.88 8.72
N GLY A 54 -15.68 -7.77 8.49
CA GLY A 54 -15.31 -8.24 7.16
C GLY A 54 -13.99 -7.62 6.66
N LEU A 55 -13.79 -7.60 5.35
CA LEU A 55 -12.58 -7.04 4.74
C LEU A 55 -12.60 -5.52 4.78
N ARG A 56 -11.44 -4.91 5.03
CA ARG A 56 -11.23 -3.47 4.92
C ARG A 56 -10.16 -3.18 3.87
N TYR A 57 -10.53 -2.43 2.84
CA TYR A 57 -9.65 -1.96 1.79
C TYR A 57 -9.21 -0.53 2.08
N VAL A 58 -7.93 -0.26 1.96
CA VAL A 58 -7.33 1.07 2.11
C VAL A 58 -6.31 1.30 1.00
N LEU A 59 -6.03 2.57 0.68
CA LEU A 59 -4.94 2.90 -0.21
C LEU A 59 -3.66 3.15 0.58
N TYR A 60 -2.54 2.73 0.02
CA TYR A 60 -1.20 3.06 0.50
C TYR A 60 -0.31 3.47 -0.66
N VAL A 61 0.83 4.04 -0.35
CA VAL A 61 1.79 4.56 -1.33
C VAL A 61 3.14 3.88 -1.12
N PHE A 62 3.84 3.61 -2.20
CA PHE A 62 5.26 3.25 -2.20
C PHE A 62 5.93 3.81 -3.45
N ALA A 63 7.26 3.84 -3.48
CA ALA A 63 7.99 4.26 -4.66
C ALA A 63 8.99 3.22 -5.13
N THR A 64 9.18 3.15 -6.45
CA THR A 64 10.20 2.32 -7.08
C THR A 64 11.23 3.19 -7.81
N ASP A 65 12.40 2.60 -8.04
CA ASP A 65 13.51 3.26 -8.72
C ASP A 65 13.16 3.63 -10.17
N LEU A 66 13.71 4.75 -10.66
CA LEU A 66 13.44 5.25 -12.01
C LEU A 66 14.00 4.35 -13.11
N LYS A 67 15.15 3.70 -12.86
CA LYS A 67 15.84 2.84 -13.82
C LYS A 67 15.47 1.38 -13.68
N ASP A 68 15.20 0.95 -12.44
CA ASP A 68 14.75 -0.40 -12.13
C ASP A 68 13.40 -0.36 -11.38
N PRO A 69 12.28 -0.34 -12.08
CA PRO A 69 10.96 -0.28 -11.47
C PRO A 69 10.58 -1.48 -10.60
N SER A 70 11.38 -2.55 -10.60
CA SER A 70 11.19 -3.69 -9.70
C SER A 70 11.75 -3.44 -8.29
N LYS A 71 12.58 -2.41 -8.13
CA LYS A 71 13.24 -2.08 -6.86
C LYS A 71 12.43 -1.04 -6.08
N VAL A 72 11.88 -1.43 -4.94
CA VAL A 72 11.23 -0.50 -3.99
C VAL A 72 12.27 0.33 -3.27
N ILE A 73 12.12 1.65 -3.28
CA ILE A 73 13.05 2.63 -2.68
C ILE A 73 12.43 3.46 -1.55
N ALA A 74 11.10 3.48 -1.44
CA ALA A 74 10.40 4.14 -0.34
C ALA A 74 9.08 3.45 -0.03
N GLU A 75 8.81 3.27 1.26
CA GLU A 75 7.57 2.69 1.78
C GLU A 75 7.14 3.47 3.04
N PRO A 76 6.44 4.59 2.90
CA PRO A 76 5.97 5.37 4.05
C PRO A 76 5.03 4.55 4.94
N SER A 77 5.04 4.82 6.23
CA SER A 77 4.14 4.18 7.19
C SER A 77 2.69 4.62 7.01
N GLY A 78 1.78 3.79 7.50
CA GLY A 78 0.36 4.10 7.60
C GLY A 78 -0.42 3.86 6.32
N VAL A 79 -1.60 4.45 6.31
CA VAL A 79 -2.54 4.40 5.19
C VAL A 79 -2.63 5.76 4.54
N PHE A 80 -2.66 5.79 3.22
CA PHE A 80 -2.77 7.03 2.45
C PHE A 80 -4.22 7.53 2.39
N LEU A 81 -5.16 6.64 2.11
CA LEU A 81 -6.58 6.95 2.06
C LEU A 81 -7.40 5.78 2.60
N VAL A 82 -8.41 6.11 3.40
CA VAL A 82 -9.32 5.14 4.04
C VAL A 82 -10.77 5.55 3.80
N PRO A 83 -11.71 4.61 3.81
CA PRO A 83 -13.12 4.94 3.72
C PRO A 83 -13.56 5.73 4.95
N ARG A 84 -14.26 6.84 4.74
CA ARG A 84 -14.75 7.77 5.78
C ARG A 84 -16.26 7.86 5.74
N GLN A 85 -16.88 7.99 6.91
CA GLN A 85 -18.32 8.25 7.05
C GLN A 85 -19.16 7.37 6.10
N GLU A 86 -19.94 7.97 5.23
CA GLU A 86 -20.80 7.32 4.24
C GLU A 86 -20.04 6.48 3.19
N GLU A 87 -18.75 6.77 2.97
CA GLU A 87 -17.90 5.92 2.11
C GLU A 87 -17.71 4.50 2.67
N ARG A 88 -18.07 4.28 3.94
CA ARG A 88 -17.96 2.99 4.60
C ARG A 88 -19.14 2.07 4.35
N VAL A 89 -20.20 2.58 3.75
CA VAL A 89 -21.47 1.85 3.53
C VAL A 89 -21.83 1.87 2.05
N GLY A 90 -22.12 0.70 1.51
CA GLY A 90 -22.52 0.51 0.12
C GLY A 90 -22.64 -0.98 -0.18
N ASP A 91 -22.51 -1.36 -1.45
CA ASP A 91 -22.60 -2.74 -1.91
C ASP A 91 -21.52 -3.61 -1.24
N VAL A 92 -20.30 -3.10 -1.18
CA VAL A 92 -19.20 -3.71 -0.42
C VAL A 92 -18.69 -2.73 0.64
N SER A 93 -19.03 -2.97 1.89
CA SER A 93 -18.68 -2.07 3.00
C SER A 93 -17.18 -1.99 3.28
N ASN A 94 -16.72 -0.81 3.77
CA ASN A 94 -15.33 -0.55 4.18
C ASN A 94 -14.29 -0.67 3.06
N VAL A 95 -14.64 -0.30 1.85
CA VAL A 95 -13.76 -0.37 0.67
C VAL A 95 -13.47 1.01 0.12
N VAL A 96 -12.20 1.31 -0.15
CA VAL A 96 -11.74 2.31 -1.11
C VAL A 96 -10.78 1.67 -2.09
N PHE A 97 -10.95 1.95 -3.37
CA PHE A 97 -10.19 1.36 -4.45
C PHE A 97 -9.80 2.43 -5.48
N ALA A 98 -8.50 2.59 -5.74
CA ALA A 98 -8.03 3.54 -6.73
C ALA A 98 -8.21 2.99 -8.16
N ASN A 99 -8.89 3.76 -9.00
CA ASN A 99 -9.17 3.40 -10.40
C ASN A 99 -8.20 4.06 -11.38
N GLY A 100 -7.69 5.23 -11.05
CA GLY A 100 -6.77 5.96 -11.90
C GLY A 100 -6.22 7.20 -11.23
N ALA A 101 -5.14 7.73 -11.78
CA ALA A 101 -4.59 9.02 -11.39
C ALA A 101 -4.05 9.76 -12.62
N CYS A 102 -4.15 11.07 -12.60
CA CYS A 102 -3.52 11.92 -13.60
C CYS A 102 -2.88 13.15 -12.96
N VAL A 103 -1.91 13.70 -13.65
CA VAL A 103 -1.18 14.90 -13.24
C VAL A 103 -1.49 16.00 -14.24
N VAL A 104 -1.92 17.17 -13.74
CA VAL A 104 -2.17 18.36 -14.56
C VAL A 104 -1.45 19.55 -13.91
N GLY A 105 -0.40 20.00 -14.54
CA GLY A 105 0.52 20.96 -13.93
C GLY A 105 1.20 20.35 -12.70
N ASP A 106 1.02 20.99 -11.56
CA ASP A 106 1.52 20.53 -10.25
C ASP A 106 0.50 19.69 -9.47
N LYS A 107 -0.73 19.56 -9.97
CA LYS A 107 -1.84 18.88 -9.27
C LYS A 107 -1.95 17.41 -9.68
N VAL A 108 -2.15 16.58 -8.69
CA VAL A 108 -2.46 15.15 -8.83
C VAL A 108 -3.94 14.94 -8.52
N TYR A 109 -4.64 14.29 -9.43
CA TYR A 109 -6.03 13.87 -9.30
C TYR A 109 -6.06 12.36 -9.17
N ILE A 110 -6.62 11.85 -8.07
CA ILE A 110 -6.69 10.43 -7.76
C ILE A 110 -8.18 10.04 -7.77
N TYR A 111 -8.58 9.27 -8.76
CA TYR A 111 -9.95 8.76 -8.87
C TYR A 111 -10.05 7.45 -8.13
N TYR A 112 -11.01 7.37 -7.23
CA TYR A 112 -11.25 6.17 -6.43
C TYR A 112 -12.73 5.89 -6.26
N ALA A 113 -13.07 4.63 -6.08
CA ALA A 113 -14.40 4.19 -5.70
C ALA A 113 -14.48 3.94 -4.20
N SER A 114 -15.64 4.18 -3.60
CA SER A 114 -15.94 3.76 -2.24
C SER A 114 -17.13 2.82 -2.19
N SER A 115 -16.95 1.73 -1.43
CA SER A 115 -17.96 0.68 -1.15
C SER A 115 -18.67 0.16 -2.39
N ASP A 116 -17.99 0.13 -3.53
CA ASP A 116 -18.46 -0.24 -4.87
C ASP A 116 -19.76 0.48 -5.32
N THR A 117 -20.01 1.65 -4.75
CA THR A 117 -21.27 2.40 -4.95
C THR A 117 -21.02 3.80 -5.47
N ARG A 118 -19.90 4.43 -5.13
CA ARG A 118 -19.63 5.85 -5.41
C ARG A 118 -18.26 6.06 -6.01
N MET A 119 -18.19 7.03 -6.93
CA MET A 119 -16.93 7.50 -7.50
C MET A 119 -16.56 8.85 -6.88
N HIS A 120 -15.28 9.01 -6.56
CA HIS A 120 -14.71 10.20 -5.94
C HIS A 120 -13.42 10.63 -6.63
N VAL A 121 -13.01 11.86 -6.39
CA VAL A 121 -11.70 12.37 -6.74
C VAL A 121 -11.05 13.00 -5.51
N ALA A 122 -9.85 12.54 -5.16
CA ALA A 122 -8.98 13.20 -4.20
C ALA A 122 -7.92 14.00 -4.94
N THR A 123 -7.52 15.14 -4.40
CA THR A 123 -6.49 15.99 -5.02
C THR A 123 -5.35 16.27 -4.06
N THR A 124 -4.14 16.35 -4.60
CA THR A 124 -2.93 16.79 -3.90
C THR A 124 -2.00 17.48 -4.89
N THR A 125 -0.80 17.87 -4.46
CA THR A 125 0.26 18.34 -5.36
C THR A 125 1.37 17.30 -5.47
N ILE A 126 2.15 17.36 -6.53
CA ILE A 126 3.33 16.51 -6.72
C ILE A 126 4.29 16.65 -5.53
N ASP A 127 4.58 17.86 -5.09
CA ASP A 127 5.50 18.12 -3.98
C ASP A 127 5.03 17.45 -2.68
N ARG A 128 3.74 17.56 -2.35
CA ARG A 128 3.16 16.91 -1.17
C ARG A 128 3.19 15.39 -1.27
N LEU A 129 2.91 14.85 -2.46
CA LEU A 129 2.94 13.42 -2.68
C LEU A 129 4.37 12.87 -2.57
N VAL A 130 5.35 13.58 -3.12
CA VAL A 130 6.78 13.27 -3.02
C VAL A 130 7.23 13.36 -1.56
N ASP A 131 6.91 14.46 -0.87
CA ASP A 131 7.26 14.64 0.54
C ASP A 131 6.71 13.51 1.40
N TYR A 132 5.41 13.21 1.29
CA TYR A 132 4.79 12.09 1.99
C TYR A 132 5.48 10.76 1.71
N THR A 133 5.75 10.47 0.43
CA THR A 133 6.27 9.17 0.01
C THR A 133 7.69 8.92 0.49
N PHE A 134 8.54 9.94 0.45
CA PHE A 134 9.98 9.77 0.69
C PHE A 134 10.46 10.26 2.06
N ASN A 135 9.69 11.08 2.75
CA ASN A 135 10.07 11.67 4.02
C ASN A 135 9.24 11.15 5.22
N THR A 136 8.13 10.45 4.97
CA THR A 136 7.43 9.73 6.04
C THR A 136 8.21 8.47 6.42
N PRO A 137 8.52 8.26 7.72
CA PRO A 137 9.24 7.08 8.17
C PRO A 137 8.53 5.77 7.78
N GLN A 138 9.31 4.74 7.53
CA GLN A 138 8.80 3.40 7.30
C GLN A 138 8.16 2.84 8.58
N ASP A 139 7.06 2.09 8.42
CA ASP A 139 6.42 1.43 9.55
C ASP A 139 7.30 0.27 10.05
N PRO A 140 7.79 0.30 11.29
CA PRO A 140 8.62 -0.75 11.84
C PRO A 140 7.89 -2.11 11.90
N HIS A 141 6.55 -2.12 11.95
CA HIS A 141 5.75 -3.34 11.91
C HIS A 141 5.57 -3.92 10.51
N ARG A 142 5.92 -3.18 9.45
CA ARG A 142 5.98 -3.70 8.07
C ARG A 142 7.26 -4.44 7.75
N SER A 143 8.25 -4.43 8.64
CA SER A 143 9.53 -5.08 8.36
C SER A 143 9.35 -6.58 8.10
N PRO A 144 10.21 -7.21 7.27
CA PRO A 144 10.27 -8.67 7.12
C PRO A 144 10.52 -9.37 8.46
N ASP A 145 11.13 -8.66 9.40
CA ASP A 145 11.48 -9.16 10.73
C ASP A 145 10.32 -9.09 11.74
N CYS A 146 9.16 -8.54 11.36
CA CYS A 146 8.01 -8.42 12.27
C CYS A 146 7.59 -9.78 12.88
N VAL A 147 7.57 -10.84 12.08
CA VAL A 147 7.25 -12.19 12.58
C VAL A 147 8.37 -12.71 13.48
N LYS A 148 9.63 -12.51 13.09
CA LYS A 148 10.81 -12.88 13.87
C LYS A 148 10.81 -12.20 15.24
N GLN A 149 10.63 -10.89 15.28
CA GLN A 149 10.56 -10.12 16.53
C GLN A 149 9.44 -10.63 17.46
N ARG A 150 8.28 -11.01 16.91
CA ARG A 150 7.18 -11.58 17.70
C ARG A 150 7.51 -12.97 18.23
N CYS A 151 8.11 -13.82 17.41
CA CYS A 151 8.57 -15.14 17.86
C CYS A 151 9.61 -15.01 18.97
N GLU A 152 10.55 -14.07 18.86
CA GLU A 152 11.54 -13.78 19.88
C GLU A 152 10.89 -13.30 21.20
N LEU A 153 9.88 -12.42 21.12
CA LEU A 153 9.14 -11.95 22.28
C LEU A 153 8.36 -13.08 22.95
N ILE A 154 7.69 -13.92 22.17
CA ILE A 154 6.97 -15.10 22.69
C ILE A 154 7.94 -16.05 23.38
N SER A 155 9.10 -16.32 22.79
CA SER A 155 10.13 -17.18 23.38
C SER A 155 10.63 -16.65 24.72
N LYS A 156 10.92 -15.34 24.81
CA LYS A 156 11.31 -14.68 26.08
C LYS A 156 10.22 -14.78 27.15
N ASN A 157 8.97 -14.56 26.77
CA ASN A 157 7.85 -14.71 27.71
C ASN A 157 7.69 -16.15 28.21
N LEU A 158 7.88 -17.15 27.35
CA LEU A 158 7.84 -18.56 27.75
C LEU A 158 9.00 -18.94 28.68
N GLU A 159 10.19 -18.42 28.47
CA GLU A 159 11.33 -18.60 29.38
C GLU A 159 11.05 -17.96 30.75
N PHE A 160 10.50 -16.76 30.77
CA PHE A 160 10.11 -16.08 32.01
C PHE A 160 9.11 -16.91 32.81
N LEU A 161 8.04 -17.41 32.17
CA LEU A 161 7.02 -18.24 32.83
C LEU A 161 7.55 -19.58 33.36
N LYS A 162 8.58 -20.17 32.75
CA LYS A 162 9.24 -21.37 33.25
C LYS A 162 10.08 -21.13 34.52
N ASN A 163 10.61 -19.93 34.66
CA ASN A 163 11.46 -19.56 35.80
C ASN A 163 10.63 -19.13 37.02
N GLU A 164 9.32 -18.90 36.87
CA GLU A 164 8.40 -18.58 37.96
C GLU A 164 7.68 -19.82 38.55
N GLN A 165 7.88 -21.00 37.98
CA GLN A 165 7.38 -22.29 38.49
C GLN A 165 8.49 -23.04 39.25
#